data_e80f45a9b74bbe6fda8bdd0359ecbd65
#
_entry.id   e80f45a9b74bbe6fda8bdd0359ecbd65
#
_cell.length_a   1.000
_cell.length_b   1.000
_cell.length_c   1.000
_cell.angle_alpha   90.00
_cell.angle_beta   90.00
_cell.angle_gamma   90.00
#
_symmetry.space_group_name_H-M   'P 1'
#
loop_
_entity.id
_entity.type
_entity.pdbx_description
1 polymer ?
#
loop_
_entity_poly.entity_id
_entity_poly.type
_entity_poly.pdbx_seq_one_letter_code
_entity_poly.pdbx_strand_id
1 'polypeptide(L)'
;MEEQIKVKKNKLKLLIVALVIVTVIVLTVTVIVPNAKVSKQIKVIKDTPIGETIEFGTYEQDETSSGKEKIEWIILTKEEDKALLVSKYVLDAYNYGDTSTGDIYWQNSSIRDWLSNSFYNEAFSNSEKSLIIDTEVTYLLDPNDQYDKVFLLSEDEVKGYFVTDDSRKCKPTSYAVSNGVTVDENGYCLWWYKNPDWSKNLAGWVDYTGEAVYRTGEFINDSNLGVRVAIWVNLKH
;
A
#
# COMPACT_ATOMS: atom_id res chain seq x y z
N MET A 1 49.90 -38.78 22.44
CA MET A 1 48.58 -39.21 21.97
C MET A 1 47.44 -38.49 22.70
N GLU A 2 47.43 -38.46 24.03
CA GLU A 2 46.40 -37.77 24.84
C GLU A 2 46.26 -36.28 24.59
N GLU A 3 47.36 -35.56 24.43
CA GLU A 3 47.39 -34.13 24.20
C GLU A 3 46.74 -33.75 22.86
N GLN A 4 46.99 -34.51 21.81
CA GLN A 4 46.35 -34.31 20.52
C GLN A 4 44.83 -34.59 20.57
N ILE A 5 44.38 -35.54 21.36
CA ILE A 5 42.96 -35.84 21.58
C ILE A 5 42.30 -34.68 22.34
N LYS A 6 42.96 -34.08 23.35
CA LYS A 6 42.48 -32.96 24.13
C LYS A 6 42.33 -31.67 23.25
N VAL A 7 43.31 -31.43 22.38
CA VAL A 7 43.28 -30.32 21.42
C VAL A 7 42.12 -30.50 20.42
N LYS A 8 41.92 -31.70 19.88
CA LYS A 8 40.78 -31.98 18.99
C LYS A 8 39.43 -31.79 19.68
N LYS A 9 39.27 -32.26 20.92
CA LYS A 9 38.04 -32.07 21.73
C LYS A 9 37.75 -30.57 21.99
N ASN A 10 38.78 -29.79 22.29
CA ASN A 10 38.60 -28.33 22.51
C ASN A 10 38.25 -27.60 21.23
N LYS A 11 38.86 -27.94 20.09
CA LYS A 11 38.48 -27.40 18.78
C LYS A 11 37.04 -27.74 18.42
N LEU A 12 36.60 -28.96 18.66
CA LEU A 12 35.23 -29.37 18.43
C LEU A 12 34.24 -28.63 19.31
N LYS A 13 34.53 -28.43 20.59
CA LYS A 13 33.69 -27.61 21.49
C LYS A 13 33.58 -26.16 21.02
N LEU A 14 34.67 -25.54 20.60
CA LEU A 14 34.68 -24.20 20.04
C LEU A 14 33.80 -24.08 18.75
N LEU A 15 33.93 -25.11 17.88
CA LEU A 15 33.10 -25.17 16.67
C LEU A 15 31.59 -25.31 16.98
N ILE A 16 31.23 -26.11 17.96
CA ILE A 16 29.84 -26.28 18.39
C ILE A 16 29.32 -24.97 18.99
N VAL A 17 30.08 -24.30 19.84
CA VAL A 17 29.69 -23.01 20.43
C VAL A 17 29.52 -21.96 19.34
N ALA A 18 30.44 -21.85 18.39
CA ALA A 18 30.32 -20.93 17.26
C ALA A 18 29.06 -21.21 16.41
N LEU A 19 28.77 -22.49 16.13
CA LEU A 19 27.55 -22.87 15.38
C LEU A 19 26.28 -22.49 16.13
N VAL A 20 26.22 -22.70 17.45
CA VAL A 20 25.07 -22.34 18.27
C VAL A 20 24.89 -20.82 18.27
N ILE A 21 25.96 -20.04 18.40
CA ILE A 21 25.90 -18.58 18.36
C ILE A 21 25.36 -18.12 17.01
N VAL A 22 25.87 -18.64 15.89
CA VAL A 22 25.40 -18.30 14.54
C VAL A 22 23.93 -18.64 14.39
N THR A 23 23.50 -19.82 14.84
CA THR A 23 22.09 -20.25 14.77
C THR A 23 21.17 -19.32 15.57
N VAL A 24 21.59 -18.93 16.78
CA VAL A 24 20.83 -17.98 17.62
C VAL A 24 20.74 -16.61 16.94
N ILE A 25 21.85 -16.10 16.40
CA ILE A 25 21.84 -14.81 15.66
C ILE A 25 20.90 -14.88 14.46
N VAL A 26 20.99 -15.93 13.65
CA VAL A 26 20.12 -16.13 12.49
C VAL A 26 18.65 -16.17 12.93
N LEU A 27 18.31 -16.97 13.94
CA LEU A 27 16.94 -17.08 14.46
C LEU A 27 16.43 -15.73 14.98
N THR A 28 17.26 -14.97 15.69
CA THR A 28 16.90 -13.64 16.20
C THR A 28 16.59 -12.68 15.05
N VAL A 29 17.45 -12.62 14.05
CA VAL A 29 17.32 -11.67 12.93
C VAL A 29 16.18 -12.06 11.98
N THR A 30 15.99 -13.35 11.71
CA THR A 30 15.02 -13.81 10.70
C THR A 30 13.63 -14.08 11.23
N VAL A 31 13.46 -14.37 12.51
CA VAL A 31 12.16 -14.74 13.10
C VAL A 31 11.73 -13.81 14.22
N ILE A 32 12.54 -13.63 15.25
CA ILE A 32 12.13 -12.92 16.47
C ILE A 32 11.91 -11.42 16.20
N VAL A 33 12.85 -10.78 15.51
CA VAL A 33 12.76 -9.34 15.23
C VAL A 33 11.59 -9.00 14.30
N PRO A 34 11.37 -9.70 13.18
CA PRO A 34 10.20 -9.46 12.34
C PRO A 34 8.88 -9.64 13.09
N ASN A 35 8.72 -10.71 13.86
CA ASN A 35 7.49 -10.95 14.63
C ASN A 35 7.22 -9.85 15.67
N ALA A 36 8.24 -9.33 16.35
CA ALA A 36 8.09 -8.23 17.28
C ALA A 36 7.67 -6.93 16.58
N LYS A 37 8.20 -6.65 15.38
CA LYS A 37 7.78 -5.50 14.56
C LYS A 37 6.33 -5.63 14.11
N VAL A 38 5.94 -6.80 13.62
CA VAL A 38 4.58 -7.11 13.20
C VAL A 38 3.59 -6.91 14.36
N SER A 39 3.86 -7.51 15.53
CA SER A 39 3.01 -7.38 16.72
C SER A 39 2.88 -5.92 17.19
N LYS A 40 3.97 -5.14 17.13
CA LYS A 40 3.95 -3.72 17.44
C LYS A 40 3.07 -2.95 16.46
N GLN A 41 3.18 -3.22 15.16
CA GLN A 41 2.38 -2.57 14.13
C GLN A 41 0.89 -2.86 14.29
N ILE A 42 0.53 -4.12 14.53
CA ILE A 42 -0.86 -4.52 14.80
C ILE A 42 -1.40 -3.77 16.03
N LYS A 43 -0.62 -3.69 17.10
CA LYS A 43 -1.02 -2.96 18.30
C LYS A 43 -1.28 -1.49 18.00
N VAL A 44 -0.40 -0.82 17.25
CA VAL A 44 -0.60 0.58 16.85
C VAL A 44 -1.91 0.74 16.08
N ILE A 45 -2.19 -0.11 15.08
CA ILE A 45 -3.43 -0.03 14.30
C ILE A 45 -4.66 -0.27 15.19
N LYS A 46 -4.60 -1.26 16.10
CA LYS A 46 -5.70 -1.56 17.02
C LYS A 46 -6.03 -0.40 17.97
N ASP A 47 -5.01 0.22 18.53
CA ASP A 47 -5.14 1.27 19.54
C ASP A 47 -5.50 2.64 18.94
N THR A 48 -5.17 2.90 17.67
CA THR A 48 -5.45 4.19 16.99
C THR A 48 -6.92 4.26 16.58
N PRO A 49 -7.68 5.32 16.89
CA PRO A 49 -9.08 5.45 16.48
C PRO A 49 -9.29 5.48 14.96
N ILE A 50 -10.52 5.15 14.52
CA ILE A 50 -10.97 5.36 13.14
C ILE A 50 -10.93 6.87 12.84
N GLY A 51 -10.49 7.25 11.65
CA GLY A 51 -10.28 8.62 11.20
C GLY A 51 -8.89 9.19 11.53
N GLU A 52 -8.16 8.57 12.45
CA GLU A 52 -6.81 8.98 12.82
C GLU A 52 -5.75 8.32 11.93
N THR A 53 -4.54 8.83 11.98
CA THR A 53 -3.43 8.40 11.13
C THR A 53 -2.44 7.48 11.84
N ILE A 54 -1.90 6.55 11.05
CA ILE A 54 -0.76 5.70 11.46
C ILE A 54 0.30 5.71 10.37
N GLU A 55 1.52 5.30 10.71
CA GLU A 55 2.59 5.05 9.75
C GLU A 55 2.68 3.57 9.38
N PHE A 56 2.72 3.26 8.06
CA PHE A 56 2.90 1.90 7.57
C PHE A 56 3.53 1.91 6.17
N GLY A 57 4.63 1.16 5.99
CA GLY A 57 5.41 1.21 4.75
C GLY A 57 6.22 2.49 4.56
N THR A 58 6.91 2.57 3.44
CA THR A 58 7.74 3.73 3.05
C THR A 58 7.66 3.95 1.55
N TYR A 59 7.55 5.19 1.12
CA TYR A 59 7.56 5.58 -0.29
C TYR A 59 8.23 6.95 -0.43
N GLU A 60 8.78 7.26 -1.59
CA GLU A 60 9.33 8.58 -1.86
C GLU A 60 8.22 9.64 -1.78
N GLN A 61 8.42 10.74 -1.06
CA GLN A 61 7.40 11.76 -0.88
C GLN A 61 7.92 13.21 -1.03
N ASP A 62 9.22 13.44 -0.90
CA ASP A 62 9.77 14.80 -0.85
C ASP A 62 10.87 15.11 -1.88
N GLU A 63 11.27 14.16 -2.70
CA GLU A 63 12.33 14.27 -3.71
C GLU A 63 13.72 14.57 -3.15
N THR A 64 13.91 14.44 -1.86
CA THR A 64 15.25 14.62 -1.28
C THR A 64 16.09 13.35 -1.46
N SER A 65 17.38 13.50 -1.44
CA SER A 65 18.31 12.36 -1.49
C SER A 65 18.33 11.53 -0.20
N SER A 66 17.45 11.82 0.75
CA SER A 66 17.36 11.13 2.04
C SER A 66 16.72 9.74 1.92
N GLY A 67 16.00 9.47 0.83
CA GLY A 67 15.33 8.19 0.57
C GLY A 67 13.86 8.24 0.93
N LYS A 68 13.22 7.09 1.02
CA LYS A 68 11.77 6.95 1.18
C LYS A 68 11.30 7.32 2.58
N GLU A 69 10.26 8.14 2.66
CA GLU A 69 9.61 8.55 3.90
C GLU A 69 8.53 7.55 4.31
N LYS A 70 8.13 7.62 5.58
CA LYS A 70 7.01 6.83 6.09
C LYS A 70 5.70 7.28 5.44
N ILE A 71 4.94 6.31 4.95
CA ILE A 71 3.59 6.60 4.45
C ILE A 71 2.65 6.76 5.64
N GLU A 72 1.95 7.89 5.71
CA GLU A 72 0.84 8.12 6.63
C GLU A 72 -0.46 7.56 6.02
N TRP A 73 -1.21 6.81 6.84
CA TRP A 73 -2.47 6.20 6.45
C TRP A 73 -3.59 6.62 7.39
N ILE A 74 -4.75 6.93 6.84
CA ILE A 74 -5.99 7.13 7.61
C ILE A 74 -6.65 5.76 7.79
N ILE A 75 -7.07 5.45 9.02
CA ILE A 75 -7.88 4.26 9.31
C ILE A 75 -9.33 4.57 8.94
N LEU A 76 -9.84 3.97 7.86
CA LEU A 76 -11.22 4.20 7.40
C LEU A 76 -12.23 3.39 8.18
N THR A 77 -11.91 2.13 8.47
CA THR A 77 -12.76 1.24 9.26
C THR A 77 -11.95 0.14 9.91
N LYS A 78 -12.52 -0.48 10.91
CA LYS A 78 -12.00 -1.68 11.56
C LYS A 78 -13.10 -2.73 11.69
N GLU A 79 -12.78 -3.93 11.31
CA GLU A 79 -13.53 -5.15 11.61
C GLU A 79 -12.84 -5.92 12.73
N GLU A 80 -13.36 -7.07 13.14
CA GLU A 80 -12.81 -7.84 14.28
C GLU A 80 -11.31 -8.16 14.09
N ASP A 81 -10.91 -8.49 12.88
CA ASP A 81 -9.58 -9.03 12.55
C ASP A 81 -8.83 -8.29 11.45
N LYS A 82 -9.36 -7.20 10.92
CA LYS A 82 -8.74 -6.40 9.88
C LYS A 82 -9.10 -4.91 9.95
N ALA A 83 -8.27 -4.08 9.32
CA ALA A 83 -8.51 -2.64 9.18
C ALA A 83 -8.30 -2.22 7.73
N LEU A 84 -9.17 -1.34 7.22
CA LEU A 84 -9.00 -0.67 5.94
C LEU A 84 -8.24 0.64 6.16
N LEU A 85 -7.14 0.77 5.46
CA LEU A 85 -6.29 1.96 5.46
C LEU A 85 -6.31 2.60 4.08
N VAL A 86 -6.33 3.94 4.04
CA VAL A 86 -6.10 4.72 2.82
C VAL A 86 -4.96 5.69 3.05
N SER A 87 -4.12 5.93 2.05
CA SER A 87 -3.04 6.90 2.16
C SER A 87 -3.61 8.30 2.46
N LYS A 88 -2.99 9.01 3.40
CA LYS A 88 -3.40 10.36 3.79
C LYS A 88 -3.24 11.35 2.65
N TYR A 89 -2.17 11.17 1.88
CA TYR A 89 -1.82 11.98 0.71
C TYR A 89 -1.95 11.17 -0.57
N VAL A 90 -2.07 11.86 -1.69
CA VAL A 90 -1.80 11.29 -3.01
C VAL A 90 -0.29 11.06 -3.10
N LEU A 91 0.11 9.83 -3.40
CA LEU A 91 1.51 9.40 -3.30
C LEU A 91 2.28 9.51 -4.62
N ASP A 92 1.58 9.42 -5.75
CA ASP A 92 2.20 9.45 -7.08
C ASP A 92 1.21 9.92 -8.14
N ALA A 93 1.71 10.16 -9.35
CA ALA A 93 0.93 10.42 -10.55
C ALA A 93 0.95 9.19 -11.45
N TYR A 94 -0.20 8.74 -11.94
CA TYR A 94 -0.26 7.61 -12.85
C TYR A 94 -1.50 7.65 -13.74
N ASN A 95 -1.37 7.23 -15.00
CA ASN A 95 -2.52 7.06 -15.88
C ASN A 95 -3.33 5.82 -15.45
N TYR A 96 -4.65 5.88 -15.54
CA TYR A 96 -5.50 4.75 -15.19
C TYR A 96 -5.30 3.56 -16.13
N GLY A 97 -5.22 3.82 -17.44
CA GLY A 97 -5.02 2.80 -18.46
C GLY A 97 -4.60 3.41 -19.79
N ASP A 98 -4.39 2.57 -20.80
CA ASP A 98 -4.06 2.96 -22.16
C ASP A 98 -5.12 2.43 -23.12
N THR A 99 -6.00 3.30 -23.59
CA THR A 99 -7.10 2.95 -24.51
C THR A 99 -6.62 2.50 -25.89
N SER A 100 -5.35 2.73 -26.23
CA SER A 100 -4.77 2.23 -27.49
C SER A 100 -4.64 0.70 -27.52
N THR A 101 -4.68 0.06 -26.35
CA THR A 101 -4.56 -1.41 -26.20
C THR A 101 -5.91 -2.14 -26.19
N GLY A 102 -7.03 -1.40 -26.23
CA GLY A 102 -8.38 -1.96 -26.20
C GLY A 102 -9.25 -1.38 -25.08
N ASP A 103 -10.30 -2.09 -24.72
CA ASP A 103 -11.20 -1.71 -23.65
C ASP A 103 -10.52 -1.88 -22.29
N ILE A 104 -10.52 -0.82 -21.47
CA ILE A 104 -9.91 -0.78 -20.15
C ILE A 104 -10.95 -0.94 -19.05
N TYR A 105 -10.73 -1.92 -18.21
CA TYR A 105 -11.42 -2.18 -16.95
C TYR A 105 -10.41 -2.14 -15.82
N TRP A 106 -10.85 -2.21 -14.55
CA TRP A 106 -9.92 -2.29 -13.44
C TRP A 106 -8.92 -3.44 -13.58
N GLN A 107 -9.38 -4.63 -13.92
CA GLN A 107 -8.54 -5.84 -13.99
C GLN A 107 -7.39 -5.79 -14.99
N ASN A 108 -7.50 -4.99 -16.05
CA ASN A 108 -6.44 -4.82 -17.06
C ASN A 108 -5.88 -3.39 -17.12
N SER A 109 -6.18 -2.57 -16.11
CA SER A 109 -5.69 -1.19 -16.04
C SER A 109 -4.20 -1.13 -15.71
N SER A 110 -3.50 -0.13 -16.28
CA SER A 110 -2.09 0.11 -16.03
C SER A 110 -1.82 0.46 -14.56
N ILE A 111 -2.74 1.21 -13.94
CA ILE A 111 -2.60 1.60 -12.54
C ILE A 111 -2.70 0.40 -11.60
N ARG A 112 -3.57 -0.58 -11.87
CA ARG A 112 -3.65 -1.81 -11.08
C ARG A 112 -2.37 -2.64 -11.18
N ASP A 113 -1.84 -2.78 -12.40
CA ASP A 113 -0.57 -3.49 -12.61
C ASP A 113 0.57 -2.83 -11.84
N TRP A 114 0.67 -1.50 -11.92
CA TRP A 114 1.67 -0.73 -11.18
C TRP A 114 1.50 -0.87 -9.66
N LEU A 115 0.27 -0.76 -9.13
CA LEU A 115 -0.02 -0.93 -7.71
C LEU A 115 0.38 -2.32 -7.21
N SER A 116 0.04 -3.38 -7.97
CA SER A 116 0.27 -4.77 -7.58
C SER A 116 1.73 -5.19 -7.67
N ASN A 117 2.47 -4.65 -8.61
CA ASN A 117 3.86 -5.05 -8.89
C ASN A 117 4.87 -4.02 -8.36
N SER A 118 4.85 -2.80 -8.88
CA SER A 118 5.87 -1.80 -8.56
C SER A 118 5.68 -1.23 -7.16
N PHE A 119 4.54 -0.59 -6.91
CA PHE A 119 4.28 0.07 -5.64
C PHE A 119 4.30 -0.90 -4.45
N TYR A 120 3.61 -2.05 -4.55
CA TYR A 120 3.58 -3.05 -3.48
C TYR A 120 4.98 -3.53 -3.09
N ASN A 121 5.82 -3.81 -4.09
CA ASN A 121 7.17 -4.30 -3.82
C ASN A 121 8.10 -3.23 -3.29
N GLU A 122 7.89 -2.01 -3.68
CA GLU A 122 8.71 -0.87 -3.31
C GLU A 122 8.35 -0.29 -1.94
N ALA A 123 7.06 -0.23 -1.62
CA ALA A 123 6.56 0.46 -0.43
C ALA A 123 6.62 -0.38 0.85
N PHE A 124 6.60 -1.71 0.75
CA PHE A 124 6.44 -2.57 1.93
C PHE A 124 7.59 -3.57 2.12
N SER A 125 8.10 -3.64 3.33
CA SER A 125 9.02 -4.70 3.76
C SER A 125 8.31 -6.06 3.84
N ASN A 126 9.06 -7.16 3.88
CA ASN A 126 8.48 -8.51 3.99
C ASN A 126 7.59 -8.69 5.23
N SER A 127 7.93 -8.04 6.35
CA SER A 127 7.11 -8.07 7.56
C SER A 127 5.80 -7.29 7.41
N GLU A 128 5.80 -6.17 6.69
CA GLU A 128 4.58 -5.41 6.38
C GLU A 128 3.73 -6.13 5.34
N LYS A 129 4.35 -6.70 4.32
CA LYS A 129 3.67 -7.54 3.30
C LYS A 129 2.91 -8.72 3.91
N SER A 130 3.41 -9.31 5.00
CA SER A 130 2.73 -10.42 5.70
C SER A 130 1.44 -9.99 6.40
N LEU A 131 1.24 -8.71 6.62
CA LEU A 131 0.02 -8.15 7.21
C LEU A 131 -1.01 -7.74 6.16
N ILE A 132 -0.59 -7.45 4.91
CA ILE A 132 -1.50 -6.99 3.86
C ILE A 132 -2.31 -8.17 3.34
N ILE A 133 -3.64 -8.04 3.37
CA ILE A 133 -4.59 -9.09 2.99
C ILE A 133 -4.84 -9.04 1.48
N ASP A 134 -4.89 -10.22 0.85
CA ASP A 134 -5.49 -10.37 -0.47
C ASP A 134 -6.98 -10.06 -0.38
N THR A 135 -7.40 -8.97 -0.98
CA THR A 135 -8.77 -8.47 -0.93
C THR A 135 -9.49 -8.87 -2.21
N GLU A 136 -10.63 -9.51 -2.06
CA GLU A 136 -11.49 -9.81 -3.21
C GLU A 136 -11.98 -8.50 -3.84
N VAL A 137 -11.71 -8.37 -5.13
CA VAL A 137 -12.18 -7.25 -5.94
C VAL A 137 -13.20 -7.82 -6.91
N THR A 138 -14.47 -7.81 -6.49
CA THR A 138 -15.58 -8.41 -7.25
C THR A 138 -15.80 -7.65 -8.54
N TYR A 139 -15.87 -8.37 -9.67
CA TYR A 139 -16.25 -7.84 -10.97
C TYR A 139 -17.49 -8.55 -11.48
N LEU A 140 -18.50 -7.79 -11.87
CA LEU A 140 -19.74 -8.33 -12.44
C LEU A 140 -19.53 -9.08 -13.77
N LEU A 141 -18.42 -8.84 -14.45
CA LEU A 141 -18.15 -9.35 -15.80
C LEU A 141 -17.04 -10.42 -15.86
N ASP A 142 -16.29 -10.64 -14.79
CA ASP A 142 -15.28 -11.69 -14.73
C ASP A 142 -15.61 -12.68 -13.60
N PRO A 143 -15.98 -13.93 -13.92
CA PRO A 143 -16.25 -14.96 -12.93
C PRO A 143 -15.00 -15.49 -12.20
N ASN A 144 -13.81 -15.04 -12.60
CA ASN A 144 -12.59 -15.39 -11.87
C ASN A 144 -12.36 -14.37 -10.80
N ASP A 145 -12.55 -14.74 -9.54
CA ASP A 145 -12.27 -13.95 -8.36
C ASP A 145 -10.87 -13.32 -8.49
N GLN A 146 -10.83 -11.99 -8.54
CA GLN A 146 -9.58 -11.24 -8.58
C GLN A 146 -9.29 -10.73 -7.18
N TYR A 147 -8.04 -10.87 -6.76
CA TYR A 147 -7.58 -10.42 -5.48
C TYR A 147 -6.49 -9.37 -5.67
N ASP A 148 -6.63 -8.27 -4.94
CA ASP A 148 -5.64 -7.20 -4.91
C ASP A 148 -5.16 -6.95 -3.47
N LYS A 149 -3.86 -6.81 -3.28
CA LYS A 149 -3.25 -6.42 -2.01
C LYS A 149 -3.26 -4.91 -1.82
N VAL A 150 -3.09 -4.20 -2.92
CA VAL A 150 -3.05 -2.75 -2.99
C VAL A 150 -4.01 -2.32 -4.08
N PHE A 151 -4.93 -1.41 -3.77
CA PHE A 151 -6.01 -1.04 -4.67
C PHE A 151 -6.42 0.43 -4.51
N LEU A 152 -7.33 0.88 -5.37
CA LEU A 152 -8.04 2.14 -5.22
C LEU A 152 -9.42 1.87 -4.60
N LEU A 153 -9.90 2.79 -3.78
CA LEU A 153 -11.27 2.72 -3.29
C LEU A 153 -12.27 2.77 -4.46
N SER A 154 -13.39 2.08 -4.34
CA SER A 154 -14.53 2.23 -5.25
C SER A 154 -15.28 3.54 -4.98
N GLU A 155 -16.18 3.95 -5.89
CA GLU A 155 -17.02 5.13 -5.70
C GLU A 155 -17.85 5.05 -4.42
N ASP A 156 -18.46 3.88 -4.15
CA ASP A 156 -19.27 3.66 -2.95
C ASP A 156 -18.43 3.75 -1.67
N GLU A 157 -17.20 3.22 -1.68
CA GLU A 157 -16.26 3.36 -0.57
C GLU A 157 -15.82 4.81 -0.37
N VAL A 158 -15.49 5.53 -1.46
CA VAL A 158 -15.15 6.95 -1.40
C VAL A 158 -16.29 7.77 -0.78
N LYS A 159 -17.53 7.56 -1.23
CA LYS A 159 -18.70 8.28 -0.72
C LYS A 159 -19.12 7.81 0.68
N GLY A 160 -18.91 6.54 0.99
CA GLY A 160 -19.28 5.95 2.27
C GLY A 160 -18.34 6.36 3.41
N TYR A 161 -17.03 6.34 3.18
CA TYR A 161 -16.05 6.72 4.20
C TYR A 161 -15.79 8.22 4.27
N PHE A 162 -15.90 8.94 3.16
CA PHE A 162 -15.74 10.39 3.08
C PHE A 162 -17.08 11.06 2.79
N VAL A 163 -17.88 11.25 3.82
CA VAL A 163 -19.30 11.63 3.70
C VAL A 163 -19.53 13.00 3.06
N THR A 164 -18.58 13.93 3.21
CA THR A 164 -18.68 15.28 2.66
C THR A 164 -17.64 15.50 1.57
N ASP A 165 -17.93 16.39 0.62
CA ASP A 165 -16.98 16.78 -0.42
C ASP A 165 -15.66 17.26 0.20
N ASP A 166 -15.73 18.03 1.26
CA ASP A 166 -14.55 18.54 1.98
C ASP A 166 -13.68 17.42 2.55
N SER A 167 -14.28 16.34 3.02
CA SER A 167 -13.54 15.17 3.56
C SER A 167 -12.87 14.34 2.46
N ARG A 168 -13.31 14.45 1.20
CA ARG A 168 -12.73 13.75 0.05
C ARG A 168 -11.54 14.49 -0.57
N LYS A 169 -11.41 15.79 -0.34
CA LYS A 169 -10.27 16.56 -0.83
C LYS A 169 -8.96 15.95 -0.35
N CYS A 170 -7.98 15.89 -1.22
CA CYS A 170 -6.67 15.33 -0.88
C CYS A 170 -5.54 16.20 -1.42
N LYS A 171 -4.47 16.31 -0.66
CA LYS A 171 -3.23 16.96 -1.10
C LYS A 171 -2.24 15.92 -1.58
N PRO A 172 -1.44 16.19 -2.61
CA PRO A 172 -0.37 15.31 -3.04
C PRO A 172 0.89 15.53 -2.19
N THR A 173 1.77 14.54 -2.23
CA THR A 173 3.17 14.69 -1.82
C THR A 173 3.93 15.57 -2.83
N SER A 174 5.09 16.13 -2.45
CA SER A 174 5.94 16.87 -3.39
C SER A 174 6.42 15.97 -4.53
N TYR A 175 6.72 14.71 -4.25
CA TYR A 175 7.08 13.70 -5.23
C TYR A 175 5.94 13.48 -6.25
N ALA A 176 4.71 13.34 -5.81
CA ALA A 176 3.56 13.20 -6.71
C ALA A 176 3.38 14.44 -7.62
N VAL A 177 3.63 15.64 -7.09
CA VAL A 177 3.60 16.87 -7.89
C VAL A 177 4.70 16.86 -8.95
N SER A 178 5.91 16.45 -8.61
CA SER A 178 7.02 16.38 -9.59
C SER A 178 6.79 15.34 -10.68
N ASN A 179 6.04 14.29 -10.35
CA ASN A 179 5.63 13.27 -11.31
C ASN A 179 4.42 13.67 -12.18
N GLY A 180 3.87 14.88 -11.96
CA GLY A 180 2.86 15.44 -12.85
C GLY A 180 1.52 15.77 -12.21
N VAL A 181 1.26 15.42 -10.92
CA VAL A 181 0.01 15.78 -10.25
C VAL A 181 -0.13 17.30 -10.21
N THR A 182 -1.23 17.81 -10.77
CA THR A 182 -1.57 19.22 -10.70
C THR A 182 -2.38 19.55 -9.45
N VAL A 183 -2.20 20.74 -8.90
CA VAL A 183 -2.91 21.22 -7.71
C VAL A 183 -3.68 22.50 -8.00
N ASP A 184 -4.77 22.73 -7.26
CA ASP A 184 -5.47 24.00 -7.23
C ASP A 184 -4.74 25.04 -6.37
N GLU A 185 -5.30 26.23 -6.24
CA GLU A 185 -4.78 27.33 -5.42
C GLU A 185 -4.67 27.01 -3.93
N ASN A 186 -5.44 26.01 -3.43
CA ASN A 186 -5.45 25.55 -2.05
C ASN A 186 -4.53 24.34 -1.83
N GLY A 187 -3.89 23.84 -2.89
CA GLY A 187 -2.99 22.69 -2.88
C GLY A 187 -3.70 21.34 -2.89
N TYR A 188 -4.98 21.28 -3.28
CA TYR A 188 -5.69 20.04 -3.50
C TYR A 188 -5.49 19.54 -4.93
N CYS A 189 -5.60 18.21 -5.13
CA CYS A 189 -5.41 17.57 -6.43
C CYS A 189 -6.57 16.63 -6.79
N LEU A 190 -6.64 16.30 -8.08
CA LEU A 190 -7.48 15.22 -8.58
C LEU A 190 -6.86 13.87 -8.20
N TRP A 191 -7.71 12.89 -7.84
CA TRP A 191 -7.22 11.54 -7.54
C TRP A 191 -8.20 10.45 -7.97
N TRP A 192 -7.64 9.36 -8.50
CA TRP A 192 -8.39 8.24 -9.02
C TRP A 192 -9.13 7.46 -7.94
N TYR A 193 -10.36 6.99 -8.26
CA TYR A 193 -10.97 5.86 -7.62
C TYR A 193 -11.27 4.76 -8.65
N LYS A 194 -11.47 3.54 -8.17
CA LYS A 194 -11.73 2.39 -9.03
C LYS A 194 -13.07 2.56 -9.76
N ASN A 195 -13.06 2.40 -11.08
CA ASN A 195 -14.28 2.47 -11.88
C ASN A 195 -15.24 1.33 -11.56
N PRO A 196 -16.55 1.51 -11.82
CA PRO A 196 -17.52 0.44 -11.75
C PRO A 196 -17.22 -0.64 -12.82
N ASP A 197 -17.42 -1.89 -12.44
CA ASP A 197 -17.07 -3.06 -13.26
C ASP A 197 -17.79 -3.15 -14.60
N TRP A 198 -18.91 -2.43 -14.74
CA TRP A 198 -19.73 -2.43 -15.96
C TRP A 198 -19.33 -1.37 -17.00
N SER A 199 -18.41 -0.49 -16.68
CA SER A 199 -18.01 0.59 -17.59
C SER A 199 -16.59 0.39 -18.12
N LYS A 200 -16.48 0.18 -19.40
CA LYS A 200 -15.20 0.18 -20.11
C LYS A 200 -14.73 1.60 -20.41
N ASN A 201 -13.43 1.82 -20.39
CA ASN A 201 -12.78 3.09 -20.73
C ASN A 201 -13.29 4.29 -19.92
N LEU A 202 -13.80 4.03 -18.71
CA LEU A 202 -14.21 5.04 -17.76
C LEU A 202 -13.45 4.81 -16.47
N ALA A 203 -12.87 5.85 -15.93
CA ALA A 203 -12.34 5.87 -14.56
C ALA A 203 -13.02 7.01 -13.80
N GLY A 204 -13.23 6.80 -12.52
CA GLY A 204 -13.74 7.82 -11.63
C GLY A 204 -12.61 8.57 -10.94
N TRP A 205 -12.84 9.81 -10.61
CA TRP A 205 -11.92 10.60 -9.81
C TRP A 205 -12.67 11.52 -8.86
N VAL A 206 -11.98 11.92 -7.80
CA VAL A 206 -12.41 13.02 -6.96
C VAL A 206 -11.75 14.29 -7.46
N ASP A 207 -12.54 15.35 -7.62
CA ASP A 207 -12.03 16.63 -8.09
C ASP A 207 -11.52 17.55 -6.97
N TYR A 208 -11.03 18.74 -7.31
CA TYR A 208 -10.52 19.73 -6.36
C TYR A 208 -11.56 20.20 -5.33
N THR A 209 -12.85 20.11 -5.67
CA THR A 209 -13.95 20.47 -4.76
C THR A 209 -14.32 19.35 -3.81
N GLY A 210 -13.81 18.13 -4.08
CA GLY A 210 -14.14 16.91 -3.38
C GLY A 210 -15.34 16.17 -3.99
N GLU A 211 -15.89 16.63 -5.12
CA GLU A 211 -16.93 15.92 -5.85
C GLU A 211 -16.36 14.63 -6.45
N ALA A 212 -17.06 13.52 -6.24
CA ALA A 212 -16.75 12.27 -6.91
C ALA A 212 -17.37 12.25 -8.30
N VAL A 213 -16.55 12.45 -9.32
CA VAL A 213 -16.93 12.61 -10.71
C VAL A 213 -16.74 11.30 -11.48
N TYR A 214 -17.72 10.95 -12.28
CA TYR A 214 -17.78 9.59 -12.82
C TYR A 214 -18.23 9.48 -14.30
N ARG A 215 -18.28 10.51 -15.09
CA ARG A 215 -18.94 10.43 -16.39
C ARG A 215 -18.14 10.81 -17.64
N THR A 216 -16.90 11.21 -17.50
CA THR A 216 -16.13 11.70 -18.65
C THR A 216 -14.88 10.87 -18.84
N GLY A 217 -15.03 9.70 -19.48
CA GLY A 217 -13.93 8.74 -19.74
C GLY A 217 -12.79 9.24 -20.64
N GLU A 218 -12.71 10.53 -20.90
CA GLU A 218 -11.69 11.13 -21.76
C GLU A 218 -10.30 11.15 -21.13
N PHE A 219 -10.20 10.99 -19.81
CA PHE A 219 -8.95 11.19 -19.07
C PHE A 219 -8.24 9.91 -18.60
N ILE A 220 -8.68 8.74 -19.03
CA ILE A 220 -8.11 7.46 -18.60
C ILE A 220 -6.61 7.34 -18.90
N ASN A 221 -6.15 8.01 -19.97
CA ASN A 221 -4.74 8.12 -20.35
C ASN A 221 -4.02 9.30 -19.68
N ASP A 222 -4.72 10.10 -18.86
CA ASP A 222 -4.12 11.27 -18.23
C ASP A 222 -3.21 10.84 -17.08
N SER A 223 -1.94 11.22 -17.16
CA SER A 223 -0.94 10.97 -16.12
C SER A 223 -0.87 12.06 -15.05
N ASN A 224 -1.74 13.09 -15.12
CA ASN A 224 -1.72 14.21 -14.17
C ASN A 224 -2.65 14.00 -12.96
N LEU A 225 -3.39 12.88 -12.93
CA LEU A 225 -4.20 12.52 -11.79
C LEU A 225 -3.41 11.69 -10.78
N GLY A 226 -3.72 11.91 -9.53
CA GLY A 226 -3.02 11.33 -8.43
C GLY A 226 -3.52 9.95 -8.01
N VAL A 227 -2.64 9.19 -7.40
CA VAL A 227 -2.92 7.86 -6.86
C VAL A 227 -3.03 7.94 -5.35
N ARG A 228 -4.23 7.67 -4.82
CA ARG A 228 -4.53 7.55 -3.40
C ARG A 228 -4.79 6.09 -3.07
N VAL A 229 -3.83 5.48 -2.39
CA VAL A 229 -3.71 4.01 -2.26
C VAL A 229 -4.52 3.49 -1.08
N ALA A 230 -5.15 2.32 -1.23
CA ALA A 230 -5.83 1.62 -0.15
C ALA A 230 -5.29 0.18 0.05
N ILE A 231 -5.33 -0.29 1.30
CA ILE A 231 -4.94 -1.65 1.71
C ILE A 231 -5.82 -2.15 2.85
N TRP A 232 -6.09 -3.46 2.88
CA TRP A 232 -6.58 -4.13 4.08
C TRP A 232 -5.42 -4.74 4.85
N VAL A 233 -5.39 -4.55 6.16
CA VAL A 233 -4.33 -5.07 7.05
C VAL A 233 -4.93 -6.04 8.05
N ASN A 234 -4.33 -7.23 8.17
CA ASN A 234 -4.69 -8.26 9.15
C ASN A 234 -4.29 -7.83 10.57
N LEU A 235 -5.22 -7.94 11.51
CA LEU A 235 -5.02 -7.64 12.92
C LEU A 235 -4.90 -8.89 13.81
N LYS A 236 -5.05 -10.10 13.24
CA LYS A 236 -4.77 -11.38 13.92
C LYS A 236 -3.30 -11.73 13.77
N HIS A 237 -2.64 -11.95 14.89
CA HIS A 237 -1.29 -12.49 14.93
C HIS A 237 -1.09 -13.32 16.21
#